data_5fbf06d678fa2cd33d8cb0e1cca63bce
#
_entry.id   5fbf06d678fa2cd33d8cb0e1cca63bce
#
_cell.length_a   1.000
_cell.length_b   1.000
_cell.length_c   1.000
_cell.angle_alpha   90.00
_cell.angle_beta   90.00
_cell.angle_gamma   90.00
#
_symmetry.space_group_name_H-M   'P 1'
#
loop_
_entity.id
_entity.type
_entity.pdbx_description
1 polymer ?
#
loop_
_entity_poly.entity_id
_entity_poly.type
_entity_poly.pdbx_seq_one_letter_code
_entity_poly.pdbx_strand_id
1 'polypeptide(L)'
;QAVAALDGFSSDGANKGVTDAWNQHYSAIKAANLIVEGAGNAGVAQEKINVALGNAHFWRAYAYYYLVRVFGPVPLITGTDITQLDVAPSSVADVYDLIVSDLKAAVNELPTKYEKEPSRLFGVDVWTTKQAAQSTLAAVYMSMAGYPLNKGTEYYKLAAEQAKSVIDNNSNYGFILNPDWKDVYSMGNNYNMETVLGINNDAKGWWDHDSQLSSCCRFESLGDSGWGDAWGEIAFWKRYPAGPRKDAIYAPKITFQDGTVITADCDWWEIPSEDKWVPVTMKTNPEDLAKQIKDLDEKIKEEKDSPKKTIRKVDGKYEKLLFEKGKKCVKEYHPMFTIFTVNSDAEGN
;
A
#
# COMPACT_ATOMS: atom_id res chain seq x y z
N GLN A 1 0.36 -5.95 14.96
CA GLN A 1 -0.34 -7.25 15.20
C GLN A 1 -1.26 -7.62 14.04
N ALA A 2 -2.11 -6.69 13.52
CA ALA A 2 -3.04 -6.98 12.44
C ALA A 2 -2.33 -7.41 11.14
N VAL A 3 -1.24 -6.73 10.76
CA VAL A 3 -0.45 -7.05 9.56
C VAL A 3 0.25 -8.39 9.70
N ALA A 4 0.84 -8.68 10.86
CA ALA A 4 1.51 -9.97 11.09
C ALA A 4 0.55 -11.17 11.01
N ALA A 5 -0.73 -10.99 11.38
CA ALA A 5 -1.74 -12.03 11.24
C ALA A 5 -2.09 -12.30 9.76
N LEU A 6 -2.08 -11.26 8.90
CA LEU A 6 -2.27 -11.41 7.47
C LEU A 6 -1.09 -12.14 6.81
N ASP A 7 0.14 -11.77 7.18
CA ASP A 7 1.37 -12.41 6.70
C ASP A 7 1.43 -13.90 7.11
N GLY A 8 1.04 -14.21 8.34
CA GLY A 8 0.97 -15.57 8.85
C GLY A 8 -0.27 -16.38 8.44
N PHE A 9 -1.14 -15.86 7.58
CA PHE A 9 -2.42 -16.48 7.18
C PHE A 9 -3.30 -16.89 8.38
N SER A 10 -3.21 -16.14 9.47
CA SER A 10 -3.91 -16.40 10.74
C SER A 10 -4.95 -15.33 11.10
N SER A 11 -5.33 -14.52 10.12
CA SER A 11 -6.34 -13.47 10.31
C SER A 11 -7.73 -14.09 10.48
N ASP A 12 -8.52 -13.49 11.36
CA ASP A 12 -9.92 -13.81 11.59
C ASP A 12 -10.80 -12.56 11.46
N GLY A 13 -12.11 -12.72 11.72
CA GLY A 13 -13.06 -11.62 11.66
C GLY A 13 -12.85 -10.51 12.71
N ALA A 14 -12.02 -10.73 13.72
CA ALA A 14 -11.65 -9.72 14.72
C ALA A 14 -10.40 -8.92 14.33
N ASN A 15 -9.72 -9.31 13.25
CA ASN A 15 -8.57 -8.56 12.74
C ASN A 15 -8.99 -7.14 12.34
N LYS A 16 -8.34 -6.13 12.93
CA LYS A 16 -8.68 -4.72 12.71
C LYS A 16 -8.62 -4.32 11.23
N GLY A 17 -7.64 -4.80 10.48
CA GLY A 17 -7.52 -4.51 9.05
C GLY A 17 -8.70 -5.05 8.25
N VAL A 18 -9.17 -6.25 8.56
CA VAL A 18 -10.35 -6.86 7.94
C VAL A 18 -11.62 -6.09 8.30
N THR A 19 -11.80 -5.77 9.57
CA THR A 19 -12.97 -5.02 10.06
C THR A 19 -13.02 -3.60 9.49
N ASP A 20 -11.90 -2.90 9.46
CA ASP A 20 -11.82 -1.54 8.90
C ASP A 20 -12.14 -1.57 7.40
N ALA A 21 -11.60 -2.52 6.64
CA ALA A 21 -11.89 -2.67 5.22
C ALA A 21 -13.39 -2.87 4.96
N TRP A 22 -14.03 -3.73 5.74
CA TRP A 22 -15.48 -3.95 5.66
C TRP A 22 -16.26 -2.66 5.93
N ASN A 23 -16.01 -2.03 7.07
CA ASN A 23 -16.76 -0.86 7.51
C ASN A 23 -16.58 0.35 6.58
N GLN A 24 -15.37 0.59 6.08
CA GLN A 24 -15.09 1.70 5.18
C GLN A 24 -15.79 1.54 3.82
N HIS A 25 -15.79 0.33 3.27
CA HIS A 25 -16.49 0.08 2.01
C HIS A 25 -18.01 0.20 2.14
N TYR A 26 -18.61 -0.30 3.23
CA TYR A 26 -20.04 -0.08 3.47
C TYR A 26 -20.38 1.40 3.78
N SER A 27 -19.47 2.14 4.37
CA SER A 27 -19.65 3.60 4.52
C SER A 27 -19.67 4.33 3.17
N ALA A 28 -18.79 3.92 2.23
CA ALA A 28 -18.81 4.43 0.86
C ALA A 28 -20.10 4.05 0.12
N ILE A 29 -20.57 2.81 0.26
CA ILE A 29 -21.86 2.34 -0.30
C ILE A 29 -23.02 3.18 0.24
N LYS A 30 -23.07 3.42 1.55
CA LYS A 30 -24.09 4.27 2.16
C LYS A 30 -24.09 5.67 1.57
N ALA A 31 -22.92 6.30 1.45
CA ALA A 31 -22.80 7.63 0.88
C ALA A 31 -23.27 7.66 -0.60
N ALA A 32 -22.90 6.64 -1.38
CA ALA A 32 -23.35 6.50 -2.76
C ALA A 32 -24.88 6.35 -2.86
N ASN A 33 -25.50 5.51 -2.02
CA ASN A 33 -26.94 5.33 -1.99
C ASN A 33 -27.69 6.64 -1.71
N LEU A 34 -27.20 7.46 -0.76
CA LEU A 34 -27.78 8.78 -0.47
C LEU A 34 -27.78 9.70 -1.71
N ILE A 35 -26.71 9.67 -2.50
CA ILE A 35 -26.63 10.45 -3.74
C ILE A 35 -27.57 9.89 -4.78
N VAL A 36 -27.60 8.57 -4.99
CA VAL A 36 -28.47 7.92 -5.99
C VAL A 36 -29.94 8.22 -5.72
N GLU A 37 -30.38 8.18 -4.46
CA GLU A 37 -31.76 8.47 -4.10
C GLU A 37 -32.09 9.98 -4.12
N GLY A 38 -31.12 10.83 -3.72
CA GLY A 38 -31.35 12.26 -3.50
C GLY A 38 -31.07 13.17 -4.70
N ALA A 39 -30.21 12.76 -5.62
CA ALA A 39 -29.70 13.64 -6.68
C ALA A 39 -30.78 14.25 -7.58
N GLY A 40 -31.84 13.51 -7.88
CA GLY A 40 -32.96 14.00 -8.69
C GLY A 40 -33.72 15.19 -8.07
N ASN A 41 -33.63 15.37 -6.77
CA ASN A 41 -34.30 16.44 -6.03
C ASN A 41 -33.38 17.65 -5.75
N ALA A 42 -32.16 17.65 -6.26
CA ALA A 42 -31.15 18.66 -5.91
C ALA A 42 -31.41 20.07 -6.50
N GLY A 43 -32.34 20.21 -7.45
CA GLY A 43 -32.69 21.51 -8.03
C GLY A 43 -31.58 22.18 -8.84
N VAL A 44 -30.61 21.40 -9.35
CA VAL A 44 -29.48 21.87 -10.15
C VAL A 44 -29.56 21.34 -11.59
N ALA A 45 -28.70 21.87 -12.47
CA ALA A 45 -28.67 21.44 -13.88
C ALA A 45 -28.42 19.92 -14.00
N GLN A 46 -29.09 19.28 -14.94
CA GLN A 46 -29.06 17.84 -15.20
C GLN A 46 -27.63 17.31 -15.38
N GLU A 47 -26.75 18.07 -15.98
CA GLU A 47 -25.34 17.70 -16.17
C GLU A 47 -24.63 17.49 -14.81
N LYS A 48 -24.88 18.34 -13.83
CA LYS A 48 -24.34 18.20 -12.48
C LYS A 48 -24.94 16.99 -11.75
N ILE A 49 -26.22 16.73 -11.97
CA ILE A 49 -26.90 15.54 -11.44
C ILE A 49 -26.23 14.29 -12.03
N ASN A 50 -26.02 14.24 -13.35
CA ASN A 50 -25.37 13.11 -14.01
C ASN A 50 -23.96 12.87 -13.47
N VAL A 51 -23.16 13.91 -13.29
CA VAL A 51 -21.82 13.78 -12.70
C VAL A 51 -21.88 13.22 -11.27
N ALA A 52 -22.81 13.68 -10.47
CA ALA A 52 -23.00 13.19 -9.10
C ALA A 52 -23.42 11.71 -9.08
N LEU A 53 -24.40 11.35 -9.91
CA LEU A 53 -24.87 9.96 -10.07
C LEU A 53 -23.77 9.06 -10.60
N GLY A 54 -23.03 9.49 -11.62
CA GLY A 54 -21.93 8.71 -12.20
C GLY A 54 -20.82 8.42 -11.19
N ASN A 55 -20.47 9.41 -10.36
CA ASN A 55 -19.52 9.18 -9.26
C ASN A 55 -20.11 8.23 -8.19
N ALA A 56 -21.37 8.38 -7.81
CA ALA A 56 -22.02 7.51 -6.84
C ALA A 56 -22.08 6.06 -7.31
N HIS A 57 -22.52 5.83 -8.56
CA HIS A 57 -22.54 4.51 -9.18
C HIS A 57 -21.12 3.91 -9.26
N PHE A 58 -20.15 4.69 -9.71
CA PHE A 58 -18.77 4.23 -9.80
C PHE A 58 -18.23 3.77 -8.44
N TRP A 59 -18.31 4.60 -7.41
CA TRP A 59 -17.73 4.29 -6.11
C TRP A 59 -18.52 3.20 -5.35
N ARG A 60 -19.82 3.08 -5.58
CA ARG A 60 -20.61 1.94 -5.06
C ARG A 60 -20.17 0.63 -5.71
N ALA A 61 -20.03 0.62 -7.03
CA ALA A 61 -19.52 -0.54 -7.76
C ALA A 61 -18.11 -0.90 -7.33
N TYR A 62 -17.22 0.07 -7.17
CA TYR A 62 -15.83 -0.15 -6.76
C TYR A 62 -15.75 -0.74 -5.35
N ALA A 63 -16.57 -0.24 -4.42
CA ALA A 63 -16.65 -0.77 -3.06
C ALA A 63 -17.15 -2.21 -3.06
N TYR A 64 -18.21 -2.53 -3.79
CA TYR A 64 -18.69 -3.91 -3.93
C TYR A 64 -17.70 -4.81 -4.67
N TYR A 65 -16.96 -4.31 -5.65
CA TYR A 65 -15.92 -5.06 -6.35
C TYR A 65 -14.76 -5.43 -5.42
N TYR A 66 -14.42 -4.57 -4.47
CA TYR A 66 -13.48 -4.91 -3.41
C TYR A 66 -14.08 -5.99 -2.47
N LEU A 67 -15.27 -5.72 -1.93
CA LEU A 67 -15.93 -6.59 -0.95
C LEU A 67 -16.10 -8.02 -1.47
N VAL A 68 -16.63 -8.19 -2.68
CA VAL A 68 -16.90 -9.53 -3.25
C VAL A 68 -15.63 -10.33 -3.50
N ARG A 69 -14.52 -9.67 -3.82
CA ARG A 69 -13.24 -10.34 -4.05
C ARG A 69 -12.53 -10.76 -2.77
N VAL A 70 -12.74 -10.02 -1.68
CA VAL A 70 -12.12 -10.29 -0.38
C VAL A 70 -13.00 -11.21 0.48
N PHE A 71 -14.31 -10.97 0.50
CA PHE A 71 -15.23 -11.61 1.43
C PHE A 71 -16.16 -12.65 0.76
N GLY A 72 -16.21 -12.69 -0.57
CA GLY A 72 -17.14 -13.55 -1.29
C GLY A 72 -18.59 -13.02 -1.25
N PRO A 73 -19.59 -13.84 -0.87
CA PRO A 73 -20.97 -13.39 -0.69
C PRO A 73 -21.06 -12.28 0.36
N VAL A 74 -21.73 -11.17 0.03
CA VAL A 74 -21.88 -10.01 0.92
C VAL A 74 -23.29 -9.44 0.83
N PRO A 75 -23.80 -8.76 1.88
CA PRO A 75 -25.09 -8.08 1.83
C PRO A 75 -25.16 -7.01 0.74
N LEU A 76 -26.17 -7.04 -0.13
CA LEU A 76 -26.45 -6.00 -1.09
C LEU A 76 -27.37 -4.94 -0.46
N ILE A 77 -26.85 -3.75 -0.23
CA ILE A 77 -27.56 -2.60 0.33
C ILE A 77 -27.58 -1.50 -0.74
N THR A 78 -28.71 -1.35 -1.41
CA THR A 78 -28.90 -0.40 -2.52
C THR A 78 -29.74 0.82 -2.16
N GLY A 79 -30.31 0.85 -0.97
CA GLY A 79 -31.17 1.92 -0.46
C GLY A 79 -30.59 2.58 0.80
N THR A 80 -31.31 3.57 1.30
CA THR A 80 -30.96 4.34 2.51
C THR A 80 -31.76 3.91 3.74
N ASP A 81 -32.64 2.91 3.63
CA ASP A 81 -33.42 2.39 4.75
C ASP A 81 -32.50 1.70 5.77
N ILE A 82 -32.35 2.33 6.92
CA ILE A 82 -31.53 1.88 8.04
C ILE A 82 -32.27 0.91 8.97
N THR A 83 -33.53 0.63 8.72
CA THR A 83 -34.33 -0.26 9.58
C THR A 83 -34.05 -1.74 9.34
N GLN A 84 -33.46 -2.07 8.19
CA GLN A 84 -33.03 -3.42 7.86
C GLN A 84 -31.63 -3.70 8.43
N LEU A 85 -31.60 -4.17 9.66
CA LEU A 85 -30.34 -4.48 10.35
C LEU A 85 -29.77 -5.88 10.06
N ASP A 86 -30.58 -6.77 9.49
CA ASP A 86 -30.23 -8.16 9.24
C ASP A 86 -30.43 -8.53 7.76
N VAL A 87 -29.50 -8.05 6.92
CA VAL A 87 -29.51 -8.33 5.49
C VAL A 87 -28.63 -9.53 5.22
N ALA A 88 -29.23 -10.63 4.73
CA ALA A 88 -28.48 -11.83 4.37
C ALA A 88 -27.47 -11.55 3.24
N PRO A 89 -26.31 -12.26 3.22
CA PRO A 89 -25.38 -12.15 2.10
C PRO A 89 -26.03 -12.59 0.78
N SER A 90 -25.86 -11.78 -0.24
CA SER A 90 -26.24 -12.11 -1.62
C SER A 90 -25.17 -12.94 -2.31
N SER A 91 -25.55 -13.70 -3.33
CA SER A 91 -24.59 -14.50 -4.07
C SER A 91 -23.53 -13.65 -4.75
N VAL A 92 -22.35 -14.23 -4.99
CA VAL A 92 -21.27 -13.57 -5.74
C VAL A 92 -21.76 -13.08 -7.10
N ALA A 93 -22.66 -13.86 -7.76
CA ALA A 93 -23.22 -13.48 -9.06
C ALA A 93 -24.08 -12.22 -8.96
N ASP A 94 -25.01 -12.15 -7.98
CA ASP A 94 -25.87 -10.99 -7.79
C ASP A 94 -25.06 -9.72 -7.46
N VAL A 95 -23.98 -9.86 -6.68
CA VAL A 95 -23.09 -8.75 -6.38
C VAL A 95 -22.39 -8.24 -7.65
N TYR A 96 -21.89 -9.14 -8.50
CA TYR A 96 -21.28 -8.74 -9.77
C TYR A 96 -22.31 -8.15 -10.74
N ASP A 97 -23.55 -8.58 -10.74
CA ASP A 97 -24.60 -8.03 -11.59
C ASP A 97 -24.90 -6.56 -11.20
N LEU A 98 -24.94 -6.25 -9.89
CA LEU A 98 -25.03 -4.86 -9.41
C LEU A 98 -23.80 -4.05 -9.83
N ILE A 99 -22.59 -4.58 -9.63
CA ILE A 99 -21.34 -3.89 -10.01
C ILE A 99 -21.36 -3.54 -11.51
N VAL A 100 -21.72 -4.47 -12.36
CA VAL A 100 -21.80 -4.24 -13.82
C VAL A 100 -22.87 -3.21 -14.17
N SER A 101 -24.02 -3.26 -13.51
CA SER A 101 -25.11 -2.29 -13.71
C SER A 101 -24.65 -0.88 -13.36
N ASP A 102 -24.05 -0.72 -12.19
CA ASP A 102 -23.55 0.57 -11.70
C ASP A 102 -22.43 1.13 -12.59
N LEU A 103 -21.46 0.29 -12.99
CA LEU A 103 -20.38 0.75 -13.87
C LEU A 103 -20.90 1.15 -15.26
N LYS A 104 -21.90 0.45 -15.80
CA LYS A 104 -22.54 0.87 -17.07
C LYS A 104 -23.27 2.20 -16.93
N ALA A 105 -23.94 2.43 -15.79
CA ALA A 105 -24.55 3.72 -15.48
C ALA A 105 -23.46 4.80 -15.40
N ALA A 106 -22.40 4.58 -14.65
CA ALA A 106 -21.28 5.50 -14.53
C ALA A 106 -20.63 5.85 -15.88
N VAL A 107 -20.44 4.87 -16.78
CA VAL A 107 -19.93 5.11 -18.15
C VAL A 107 -20.81 6.06 -18.95
N ASN A 108 -22.13 6.04 -18.72
CA ASN A 108 -23.08 6.92 -19.42
C ASN A 108 -23.21 8.32 -18.79
N GLU A 109 -22.98 8.41 -17.48
CA GLU A 109 -23.23 9.62 -16.69
C GLU A 109 -21.99 10.48 -16.50
N LEU A 110 -20.80 9.86 -16.45
CA LEU A 110 -19.54 10.56 -16.24
C LEU A 110 -19.03 11.24 -17.51
N PRO A 111 -18.41 12.44 -17.35
CA PRO A 111 -17.76 13.10 -18.46
C PRO A 111 -16.47 12.39 -18.87
N THR A 112 -16.04 12.62 -20.10
CA THR A 112 -14.73 12.16 -20.59
C THR A 112 -13.57 13.02 -20.10
N LYS A 113 -13.87 14.24 -19.66
CA LYS A 113 -12.89 15.23 -19.19
C LYS A 113 -13.59 16.28 -18.35
N TYR A 114 -12.91 16.72 -17.29
CA TYR A 114 -13.32 17.88 -16.51
C TYR A 114 -12.60 19.14 -17.01
N GLU A 115 -13.25 20.30 -16.89
CA GLU A 115 -12.71 21.54 -17.44
C GLU A 115 -11.85 22.32 -16.44
N LYS A 116 -12.16 22.22 -15.14
CA LYS A 116 -11.58 23.08 -14.10
C LYS A 116 -11.54 22.43 -12.72
N GLU A 117 -10.83 23.09 -11.83
CA GLU A 117 -10.79 22.73 -10.42
C GLU A 117 -12.19 22.72 -9.76
N PRO A 118 -12.38 21.87 -8.72
CA PRO A 118 -11.42 20.95 -8.11
C PRO A 118 -11.29 19.60 -8.83
N SER A 119 -12.07 19.36 -9.88
CA SER A 119 -12.13 18.07 -10.58
C SER A 119 -10.99 17.85 -11.57
N ARG A 120 -10.27 18.91 -11.93
CA ARG A 120 -9.09 18.87 -12.79
C ARG A 120 -7.96 19.69 -12.18
N LEU A 121 -6.81 19.06 -11.93
CA LEU A 121 -5.62 19.68 -11.35
C LEU A 121 -4.41 19.43 -12.27
N PHE A 122 -3.59 20.44 -12.49
CA PHE A 122 -2.36 20.33 -13.29
C PHE A 122 -2.55 19.71 -14.69
N GLY A 123 -3.73 19.89 -15.26
CA GLY A 123 -4.04 19.33 -16.58
C GLY A 123 -4.52 17.86 -16.58
N VAL A 124 -4.66 17.23 -15.42
CA VAL A 124 -5.13 15.86 -15.27
C VAL A 124 -6.45 15.81 -14.50
N ASP A 125 -7.36 14.93 -14.92
CA ASP A 125 -8.61 14.71 -14.22
C ASP A 125 -8.36 13.94 -12.92
N VAL A 126 -8.74 14.53 -11.79
CA VAL A 126 -8.56 13.94 -10.45
C VAL A 126 -9.86 13.35 -9.90
N TRP A 127 -10.99 13.68 -10.53
CA TRP A 127 -12.26 13.02 -10.27
C TRP A 127 -12.48 11.89 -11.28
N THR A 128 -13.39 10.98 -10.93
CA THR A 128 -13.69 9.82 -11.77
C THR A 128 -14.25 10.23 -13.13
N THR A 129 -13.64 9.72 -14.19
CA THR A 129 -14.04 9.95 -15.56
C THR A 129 -14.74 8.72 -16.16
N LYS A 130 -15.37 8.90 -17.32
CA LYS A 130 -15.92 7.80 -18.12
C LYS A 130 -14.87 6.71 -18.38
N GLN A 131 -13.63 7.08 -18.67
CA GLN A 131 -12.55 6.15 -18.96
C GLN A 131 -12.13 5.33 -17.73
N ALA A 132 -12.17 5.96 -16.55
CA ALA A 132 -11.95 5.24 -15.29
C ALA A 132 -13.04 4.17 -15.07
N ALA A 133 -14.32 4.52 -15.34
CA ALA A 133 -15.42 3.57 -15.26
C ALA A 133 -15.29 2.44 -16.31
N GLN A 134 -14.92 2.75 -17.56
CA GLN A 134 -14.68 1.74 -18.59
C GLN A 134 -13.52 0.80 -18.26
N SER A 135 -12.41 1.35 -17.77
CA SER A 135 -11.24 0.55 -17.37
C SER A 135 -11.57 -0.37 -16.19
N THR A 136 -12.34 0.13 -15.22
CA THR A 136 -12.81 -0.68 -14.09
C THR A 136 -13.79 -1.75 -14.56
N LEU A 137 -14.70 -1.44 -15.47
CA LEU A 137 -15.64 -2.40 -16.05
C LEU A 137 -14.91 -3.52 -16.82
N ALA A 138 -13.82 -3.18 -17.51
CA ALA A 138 -12.96 -4.18 -18.15
C ALA A 138 -12.35 -5.14 -17.11
N ALA A 139 -11.82 -4.62 -16.02
CA ALA A 139 -11.28 -5.44 -14.93
C ALA A 139 -12.35 -6.31 -14.27
N VAL A 140 -13.56 -5.80 -14.09
CA VAL A 140 -14.71 -6.55 -13.56
C VAL A 140 -15.07 -7.70 -14.50
N TYR A 141 -15.19 -7.48 -15.80
CA TYR A 141 -15.47 -8.53 -16.77
C TYR A 141 -14.38 -9.60 -16.80
N MET A 142 -13.09 -9.20 -16.70
CA MET A 142 -12.00 -10.17 -16.57
C MET A 142 -12.16 -11.05 -15.33
N SER A 143 -12.55 -10.47 -14.19
CA SER A 143 -12.78 -11.22 -12.95
C SER A 143 -13.97 -12.18 -13.08
N MET A 144 -15.05 -11.75 -13.74
CA MET A 144 -16.22 -12.59 -13.99
C MET A 144 -15.92 -13.75 -14.96
N ALA A 145 -15.01 -13.53 -15.91
CA ALA A 145 -14.58 -14.56 -16.86
C ALA A 145 -13.88 -15.73 -16.17
N GLY A 146 -13.11 -15.44 -15.12
CA GLY A 146 -12.38 -16.41 -14.30
C GLY A 146 -13.15 -16.87 -13.07
N TYR A 147 -12.40 -17.47 -12.13
CA TYR A 147 -12.93 -17.93 -10.84
C TYR A 147 -13.44 -16.73 -10.00
N PRO A 148 -14.55 -16.86 -9.24
CA PRO A 148 -15.37 -18.09 -9.07
C PRO A 148 -16.49 -18.25 -10.10
N LEU A 149 -16.87 -17.23 -10.86
CA LEU A 149 -18.03 -17.24 -11.77
C LEU A 149 -17.81 -18.05 -13.05
N ASN A 150 -16.56 -18.11 -13.52
CA ASN A 150 -16.14 -18.86 -14.72
C ASN A 150 -17.02 -18.60 -15.96
N LYS A 151 -17.38 -17.34 -16.19
CA LYS A 151 -18.19 -16.93 -17.36
C LYS A 151 -17.46 -17.10 -18.70
N GLY A 152 -16.14 -17.31 -18.67
CA GLY A 152 -15.33 -17.73 -19.82
C GLY A 152 -15.16 -16.69 -20.91
N THR A 153 -15.00 -17.18 -22.15
CA THR A 153 -14.54 -16.39 -23.31
C THR A 153 -15.42 -15.18 -23.61
N GLU A 154 -16.71 -15.26 -23.37
CA GLU A 154 -17.65 -14.15 -23.65
C GLU A 154 -17.29 -12.92 -22.80
N TYR A 155 -17.02 -13.14 -21.53
CA TYR A 155 -16.66 -12.06 -20.62
C TYR A 155 -15.23 -11.52 -20.85
N TYR A 156 -14.29 -12.34 -21.35
CA TYR A 156 -13.01 -11.85 -21.84
C TYR A 156 -13.15 -10.93 -23.04
N LYS A 157 -14.09 -11.22 -23.96
CA LYS A 157 -14.40 -10.32 -25.08
C LYS A 157 -14.96 -8.97 -24.60
N LEU A 158 -15.94 -9.01 -23.67
CA LEU A 158 -16.48 -7.79 -23.07
C LEU A 158 -15.41 -6.95 -22.39
N ALA A 159 -14.48 -7.59 -21.67
CA ALA A 159 -13.35 -6.91 -21.05
C ALA A 159 -12.44 -6.26 -22.10
N ALA A 160 -12.12 -6.97 -23.17
CA ALA A 160 -11.29 -6.47 -24.26
C ALA A 160 -11.95 -5.30 -25.00
N GLU A 161 -13.27 -5.31 -25.19
CA GLU A 161 -14.03 -4.22 -25.82
C GLU A 161 -13.95 -2.94 -24.98
N GLN A 162 -14.15 -3.03 -23.66
CA GLN A 162 -14.05 -1.86 -22.78
C GLN A 162 -12.62 -1.29 -22.75
N ALA A 163 -11.61 -2.15 -22.60
CA ALA A 163 -10.21 -1.72 -22.62
C ALA A 163 -9.82 -1.10 -23.95
N LYS A 164 -10.23 -1.73 -25.07
CA LYS A 164 -9.99 -1.22 -26.44
C LYS A 164 -10.59 0.15 -26.64
N SER A 165 -11.81 0.39 -26.15
CA SER A 165 -12.47 1.71 -26.24
C SER A 165 -11.63 2.82 -25.60
N VAL A 166 -10.97 2.56 -24.49
CA VAL A 166 -10.08 3.53 -23.83
C VAL A 166 -8.78 3.70 -24.62
N ILE A 167 -8.16 2.60 -25.05
CA ILE A 167 -6.88 2.60 -25.77
C ILE A 167 -6.99 3.31 -27.12
N ASP A 168 -8.02 3.01 -27.91
CA ASP A 168 -8.22 3.59 -29.24
C ASP A 168 -8.50 5.11 -29.16
N ASN A 169 -8.99 5.60 -28.04
CA ASN A 169 -9.30 7.01 -27.83
C ASN A 169 -8.29 7.74 -26.92
N ASN A 170 -7.15 7.14 -26.63
CA ASN A 170 -6.18 7.70 -25.69
C ASN A 170 -5.73 9.12 -26.02
N SER A 171 -5.56 9.44 -27.30
CA SER A 171 -5.19 10.79 -27.76
C SER A 171 -6.25 11.84 -27.46
N ASN A 172 -7.54 11.46 -27.54
CA ASN A 172 -8.66 12.35 -27.22
C ASN A 172 -8.76 12.59 -25.71
N TYR A 173 -8.40 11.59 -24.91
CA TYR A 173 -8.41 11.65 -23.47
C TYR A 173 -7.14 12.27 -22.87
N GLY A 174 -6.07 12.32 -23.67
CA GLY A 174 -4.78 12.85 -23.25
C GLY A 174 -3.94 11.87 -22.45
N PHE A 175 -4.20 10.58 -22.54
CA PHE A 175 -3.37 9.56 -21.90
C PHE A 175 -2.13 9.26 -22.73
N ILE A 176 -0.98 9.18 -22.07
CA ILE A 176 0.31 8.83 -22.66
C ILE A 176 1.04 7.91 -21.69
N LEU A 177 1.58 6.80 -22.20
CA LEU A 177 2.48 5.99 -21.42
C LEU A 177 3.80 6.74 -21.20
N ASN A 178 4.29 6.80 -19.97
CA ASN A 178 5.58 7.39 -19.69
C ASN A 178 6.68 6.57 -20.36
N PRO A 179 7.62 7.21 -21.07
CA PRO A 179 8.72 6.50 -21.74
C PRO A 179 9.59 5.73 -20.76
N ASP A 180 9.84 6.29 -19.58
CA ASP A 180 10.51 5.61 -18.47
C ASP A 180 9.47 5.25 -17.40
N TRP A 181 9.35 3.96 -17.14
CA TRP A 181 8.43 3.46 -16.12
C TRP A 181 8.70 4.03 -14.72
N LYS A 182 9.94 4.34 -14.40
CA LYS A 182 10.35 4.94 -13.13
C LYS A 182 9.71 6.31 -12.91
N ASP A 183 9.48 7.07 -13.98
CA ASP A 183 8.90 8.41 -13.91
C ASP A 183 7.44 8.40 -13.44
N VAL A 184 6.72 7.28 -13.62
CA VAL A 184 5.35 7.12 -13.09
C VAL A 184 5.29 7.34 -11.58
N TYR A 185 6.36 6.97 -10.88
CA TYR A 185 6.46 7.01 -9.42
C TYR A 185 7.36 8.14 -8.90
N SER A 186 7.84 9.00 -9.77
CA SER A 186 8.64 10.16 -9.36
C SER A 186 7.79 11.18 -8.62
N MET A 187 8.30 11.70 -7.50
CA MET A 187 7.60 12.72 -6.70
C MET A 187 7.25 13.99 -7.49
N GLY A 188 8.09 14.38 -8.44
CA GLY A 188 7.86 15.53 -9.33
C GLY A 188 6.84 15.25 -10.45
N ASN A 189 6.39 14.01 -10.63
CA ASN A 189 5.48 13.60 -11.71
C ASN A 189 4.12 13.13 -11.18
N ASN A 190 3.70 13.64 -10.03
CA ASN A 190 2.33 13.48 -9.56
C ASN A 190 1.36 14.02 -10.62
N TYR A 191 0.18 13.42 -10.75
CA TYR A 191 -0.78 13.75 -11.79
C TYR A 191 -0.23 13.57 -13.22
N ASN A 192 0.57 12.52 -13.43
CA ASN A 192 1.08 12.22 -14.78
C ASN A 192 -0.02 11.71 -15.71
N MET A 193 0.23 11.88 -17.02
CA MET A 193 -0.75 11.56 -18.06
C MET A 193 -1.02 10.07 -18.29
N GLU A 194 -0.33 9.18 -17.58
CA GLU A 194 -0.63 7.75 -17.59
C GLU A 194 -1.76 7.39 -16.60
N THR A 195 -2.10 8.28 -15.68
CA THR A 195 -3.08 8.03 -14.60
C THR A 195 -4.50 8.08 -15.15
N VAL A 196 -5.17 6.94 -15.23
CA VAL A 196 -6.58 6.82 -15.59
C VAL A 196 -7.52 7.00 -14.40
N LEU A 197 -7.08 6.50 -13.24
CA LEU A 197 -7.75 6.63 -11.95
C LEU A 197 -6.70 6.70 -10.86
N GLY A 198 -6.74 7.71 -10.03
CA GLY A 198 -5.82 7.88 -8.91
C GLY A 198 -6.56 8.36 -7.66
N ILE A 199 -6.14 7.87 -6.50
CA ILE A 199 -6.53 8.43 -5.22
C ILE A 199 -5.44 9.41 -4.82
N ASN A 200 -5.79 10.70 -4.75
CA ASN A 200 -4.84 11.74 -4.43
C ASN A 200 -4.69 11.85 -2.90
N ASN A 201 -3.46 11.79 -2.45
CA ASN A 201 -3.12 12.01 -1.06
C ASN A 201 -2.50 13.40 -0.93
N ASP A 202 -2.73 14.08 0.20
CA ASP A 202 -2.21 15.41 0.49
C ASP A 202 -1.22 15.34 1.65
N ALA A 203 -0.01 15.85 1.44
CA ALA A 203 1.01 15.94 2.48
C ALA A 203 0.70 16.95 3.60
N LYS A 204 -0.38 17.73 3.48
CA LYS A 204 -0.78 18.72 4.49
C LYS A 204 -1.50 18.13 5.70
N GLY A 205 -2.03 16.93 5.57
CA GLY A 205 -2.73 16.23 6.64
C GLY A 205 -1.85 15.16 7.26
N TRP A 206 -1.26 15.42 8.41
CA TRP A 206 -0.51 14.41 9.16
C TRP A 206 -1.47 13.26 9.53
N TRP A 207 -1.19 12.05 9.10
CA TRP A 207 -1.92 10.80 9.37
C TRP A 207 -3.27 10.61 8.65
N ASP A 208 -4.00 11.66 8.31
CA ASP A 208 -5.38 11.53 7.81
C ASP A 208 -5.47 11.57 6.27
N HIS A 209 -4.45 12.11 5.59
CA HIS A 209 -4.49 12.33 4.14
C HIS A 209 -3.25 11.80 3.40
N ASP A 210 -2.31 11.18 4.12
CA ASP A 210 -1.08 10.62 3.57
C ASP A 210 -1.29 9.23 2.97
N SER A 211 -0.51 8.93 1.93
CA SER A 211 -0.27 7.53 1.57
C SER A 211 0.77 6.94 2.52
N GLN A 212 0.36 5.96 3.31
CA GLN A 212 1.27 5.26 4.22
C GLN A 212 2.19 4.25 3.53
N LEU A 213 2.01 4.03 2.21
CA LEU A 213 2.82 3.06 1.45
C LEU A 213 4.31 3.36 1.53
N SER A 214 4.70 4.64 1.42
CA SER A 214 6.11 5.02 1.52
C SER A 214 6.67 4.71 2.91
N SER A 215 5.94 4.99 3.97
CA SER A 215 6.36 4.71 5.35
C SER A 215 6.47 3.22 5.64
N CYS A 216 5.55 2.40 5.13
CA CYS A 216 5.61 0.94 5.25
C CYS A 216 6.84 0.34 4.55
N CYS A 217 7.24 0.90 3.40
CA CYS A 217 8.33 0.37 2.58
C CYS A 217 9.71 0.95 2.93
N ARG A 218 9.78 1.96 3.79
CA ARG A 218 11.03 2.62 4.19
C ARG A 218 11.65 1.98 5.40
N PHE A 219 12.95 2.20 5.52
CA PHE A 219 13.77 1.69 6.61
C PHE A 219 14.27 2.81 7.51
N GLU A 220 13.98 2.72 8.81
CA GLU A 220 14.55 3.62 9.82
C GLU A 220 16.09 3.54 9.84
N SER A 221 16.65 2.34 9.67
CA SER A 221 18.10 2.12 9.66
C SER A 221 18.82 2.75 8.45
N LEU A 222 18.08 3.19 7.42
CA LEU A 222 18.61 3.91 6.27
C LEU A 222 18.48 5.44 6.41
N GLY A 223 17.94 5.93 7.53
CA GLY A 223 17.68 7.36 7.73
C GLY A 223 16.36 7.87 7.16
N ASP A 224 15.56 6.99 6.57
CA ASP A 224 14.34 7.35 5.84
C ASP A 224 13.10 7.48 6.73
N SER A 225 13.23 7.32 8.03
CA SER A 225 12.12 7.42 9.01
C SER A 225 10.90 6.55 8.69
N GLY A 226 11.11 5.38 8.10
CA GLY A 226 10.05 4.44 7.76
C GLY A 226 9.81 3.37 8.83
N TRP A 227 8.72 2.61 8.68
CA TRP A 227 8.34 1.55 9.62
C TRP A 227 8.93 0.18 9.26
N GLY A 228 9.33 -0.03 8.00
CA GLY A 228 9.88 -1.30 7.55
C GLY A 228 8.89 -2.47 7.61
N ASP A 229 7.60 -2.21 7.39
CA ASP A 229 6.54 -3.21 7.52
C ASP A 229 6.34 -4.03 6.24
N ALA A 230 6.79 -3.53 5.08
CA ALA A 230 6.57 -4.16 3.79
C ALA A 230 7.88 -4.34 3.02
N TRP A 231 8.11 -5.56 2.55
CA TRP A 231 9.31 -5.99 1.87
C TRP A 231 8.99 -6.76 0.59
N GLY A 232 9.91 -6.74 -0.36
CA GLY A 232 9.82 -7.63 -1.51
C GLY A 232 10.03 -9.09 -1.11
N GLU A 233 9.18 -9.99 -1.60
CA GLU A 233 9.36 -11.42 -1.38
C GLU A 233 10.55 -11.93 -2.22
N ILE A 234 11.49 -12.65 -1.58
CA ILE A 234 12.79 -13.04 -2.17
C ILE A 234 12.62 -13.96 -3.38
N ALA A 235 11.78 -14.99 -3.26
CA ALA A 235 11.60 -15.94 -4.34
C ALA A 235 10.93 -15.30 -5.56
N PHE A 236 10.01 -14.35 -5.32
CA PHE A 236 9.41 -13.56 -6.40
C PHE A 236 10.45 -12.65 -7.06
N TRP A 237 11.25 -11.93 -6.28
CA TRP A 237 12.32 -11.08 -6.81
C TRP A 237 13.35 -11.87 -7.63
N LYS A 238 13.76 -13.05 -7.15
CA LYS A 238 14.67 -13.93 -7.91
C LYS A 238 14.08 -14.37 -9.25
N ARG A 239 12.77 -14.66 -9.30
CA ARG A 239 12.05 -15.06 -10.52
C ARG A 239 11.69 -13.89 -11.43
N TYR A 240 11.66 -12.67 -10.90
CA TYR A 240 11.27 -11.50 -11.70
C TYR A 240 12.26 -11.31 -12.85
N PRO A 241 11.78 -11.14 -14.09
CA PRO A 241 12.65 -10.97 -15.24
C PRO A 241 13.61 -9.79 -15.06
N ALA A 242 14.88 -9.97 -15.43
CA ALA A 242 15.85 -8.89 -15.45
C ALA A 242 15.41 -7.79 -16.43
N GLY A 243 15.68 -6.54 -16.08
CA GLY A 243 15.35 -5.41 -16.93
C GLY A 243 15.02 -4.13 -16.14
N PRO A 244 14.80 -3.02 -16.86
CA PRO A 244 14.65 -1.69 -16.23
C PRO A 244 13.55 -1.63 -15.17
N ARG A 245 12.47 -2.38 -15.35
CA ARG A 245 11.38 -2.42 -14.38
C ARG A 245 11.79 -3.09 -13.06
N LYS A 246 12.54 -4.20 -13.12
CA LYS A 246 13.07 -4.85 -11.92
C LYS A 246 14.00 -3.90 -11.16
N ASP A 247 14.90 -3.26 -11.90
CA ASP A 247 15.91 -2.34 -11.35
C ASP A 247 15.28 -1.07 -10.76
N ALA A 248 14.14 -0.65 -11.30
CA ALA A 248 13.38 0.50 -10.78
C ALA A 248 12.50 0.15 -9.57
N ILE A 249 12.01 -1.09 -9.45
CA ILE A 249 11.15 -1.50 -8.33
C ILE A 249 11.99 -1.84 -7.09
N TYR A 250 13.10 -2.55 -7.27
CA TYR A 250 13.88 -3.12 -6.19
C TYR A 250 15.24 -2.46 -6.09
N ALA A 251 15.66 -2.15 -4.87
CA ALA A 251 17.01 -1.66 -4.62
C ALA A 251 18.04 -2.79 -4.83
N PRO A 252 18.92 -2.69 -5.85
CA PRO A 252 20.00 -3.64 -6.02
C PRO A 252 21.10 -3.48 -4.98
N LYS A 253 21.12 -2.35 -4.30
CA LYS A 253 22.06 -1.97 -3.26
C LYS A 253 21.32 -1.29 -2.12
N ILE A 254 21.70 -1.62 -0.89
CA ILE A 254 21.29 -0.89 0.31
C ILE A 254 22.55 -0.36 0.98
N THR A 255 22.57 0.93 1.28
CA THR A 255 23.63 1.56 2.06
C THR A 255 23.06 1.96 3.41
N PHE A 256 23.64 1.43 4.48
CA PHE A 256 23.25 1.80 5.85
C PHE A 256 23.92 3.11 6.28
N GLN A 257 23.38 3.75 7.31
CA GLN A 257 23.96 5.00 7.87
C GLN A 257 25.41 4.87 8.32
N ASP A 258 25.85 3.67 8.67
CA ASP A 258 27.25 3.38 9.03
C ASP A 258 28.16 3.17 7.82
N GLY A 259 27.64 3.37 6.60
CA GLY A 259 28.35 3.19 5.33
C GLY A 259 28.46 1.73 4.87
N THR A 260 27.87 0.78 5.57
CA THR A 260 27.83 -0.62 5.13
C THR A 260 26.96 -0.74 3.88
N VAL A 261 27.51 -1.32 2.81
CA VAL A 261 26.81 -1.54 1.55
C VAL A 261 26.50 -3.03 1.38
N ILE A 262 25.24 -3.33 1.05
CA ILE A 262 24.79 -4.66 0.71
C ILE A 262 24.30 -4.67 -0.71
N THR A 263 24.70 -5.68 -1.45
CA THR A 263 24.31 -5.89 -2.84
C THR A 263 23.35 -7.06 -2.96
N ALA A 264 22.54 -7.05 -4.01
CA ALA A 264 21.52 -8.07 -4.28
C ALA A 264 22.06 -9.47 -4.56
N ASP A 265 23.38 -9.61 -4.74
CA ASP A 265 24.10 -10.89 -4.92
C ASP A 265 24.31 -11.60 -3.56
N CYS A 266 24.11 -10.92 -2.45
CA CYS A 266 24.14 -11.55 -1.12
C CYS A 266 22.88 -12.36 -0.92
N ASP A 267 22.98 -13.68 -1.01
CA ASP A 267 21.87 -14.60 -0.74
C ASP A 267 21.41 -14.56 0.73
N TRP A 268 22.17 -13.93 1.56
CA TRP A 268 21.94 -13.93 3.01
C TRP A 268 22.53 -12.74 3.72
N TRP A 269 21.85 -12.41 4.81
CA TRP A 269 22.43 -11.64 5.88
C TRP A 269 22.67 -12.57 7.06
N GLU A 270 23.87 -12.80 7.48
CA GLU A 270 24.12 -13.27 8.82
C GLU A 270 24.31 -12.07 9.73
N ILE A 271 23.41 -11.88 10.69
CA ILE A 271 23.83 -11.22 11.92
C ILE A 271 24.70 -12.27 12.60
N PRO A 272 26.01 -12.05 12.78
CA PRO A 272 26.82 -13.00 13.49
C PRO A 272 26.14 -13.27 14.81
N SER A 273 25.70 -14.51 15.04
CA SER A 273 25.09 -14.93 16.30
C SER A 273 26.11 -15.08 17.41
N GLU A 274 27.36 -14.82 17.15
CA GLU A 274 28.41 -14.81 18.16
C GLU A 274 28.49 -13.42 18.76
N ASP A 275 27.82 -13.31 19.89
CA ASP A 275 28.03 -12.23 20.84
C ASP A 275 29.50 -12.24 21.24
N LYS A 276 30.30 -11.35 20.64
CA LYS A 276 31.69 -11.20 21.05
C LYS A 276 31.76 -10.38 22.31
N TRP A 277 31.97 -11.06 23.38
CA TRP A 277 32.19 -10.45 24.67
C TRP A 277 33.64 -9.99 24.80
N VAL A 278 33.85 -8.72 25.15
CA VAL A 278 35.17 -8.15 25.32
C VAL A 278 35.29 -7.57 26.73
N PRO A 279 36.47 -7.62 27.34
CA PRO A 279 36.68 -7.01 28.64
C PRO A 279 36.34 -5.54 28.66
N VAL A 280 35.66 -5.08 29.70
CA VAL A 280 35.46 -3.65 29.91
C VAL A 280 36.77 -3.04 30.41
N THR A 281 37.24 -1.99 29.74
CA THR A 281 38.40 -1.25 30.24
C THR A 281 38.02 -0.50 31.51
N MET A 282 38.62 -0.92 32.63
CA MET A 282 38.36 -0.29 33.92
C MET A 282 39.11 1.01 34.08
N LYS A 283 38.48 1.97 34.76
CA LYS A 283 39.10 3.25 35.11
C LYS A 283 40.25 3.02 36.14
N THR A 284 41.27 3.86 36.07
CA THR A 284 42.43 3.76 36.95
C THR A 284 42.30 4.63 38.21
N ASN A 285 41.52 5.72 38.13
CA ASN A 285 41.23 6.56 39.29
C ASN A 285 40.28 5.87 40.22
N PRO A 286 40.55 5.76 41.57
CA PRO A 286 39.73 5.02 42.50
C PRO A 286 38.27 5.45 42.58
N GLU A 287 37.98 6.75 42.57
CA GLU A 287 36.61 7.27 42.66
C GLU A 287 35.82 6.93 41.39
N ASP A 288 36.44 7.18 40.19
CA ASP A 288 35.85 6.85 38.91
C ASP A 288 35.64 5.34 38.74
N LEU A 289 36.58 4.54 39.25
CA LEU A 289 36.49 3.08 39.24
C LEU A 289 35.31 2.59 40.09
N ALA A 290 35.16 3.12 41.32
CA ALA A 290 34.05 2.76 42.19
C ALA A 290 32.69 3.12 41.54
N LYS A 291 32.60 4.27 40.93
CA LYS A 291 31.41 4.68 40.18
C LYS A 291 31.15 3.74 39.00
N GLN A 292 32.16 3.46 38.17
CA GLN A 292 32.04 2.57 37.02
C GLN A 292 31.58 1.15 37.45
N ILE A 293 32.10 0.61 38.52
CA ILE A 293 31.68 -0.71 39.05
C ILE A 293 30.20 -0.68 39.43
N LYS A 294 29.78 0.39 40.13
CA LYS A 294 28.39 0.55 40.53
C LYS A 294 27.45 0.60 39.31
N ASP A 295 27.78 1.41 38.32
CA ASP A 295 27.00 1.59 37.10
C ASP A 295 26.88 0.24 36.32
N LEU A 296 27.98 -0.53 36.26
CA LEU A 296 27.99 -1.83 35.60
C LEU A 296 27.15 -2.88 36.33
N ASP A 297 27.26 -2.93 37.67
CA ASP A 297 26.46 -3.86 38.49
C ASP A 297 24.96 -3.50 38.43
N GLU A 298 24.60 -2.20 38.41
CA GLU A 298 23.22 -1.75 38.23
C GLU A 298 22.69 -2.19 36.87
N LYS A 299 23.47 -1.99 35.80
CA LYS A 299 23.07 -2.40 34.46
C LYS A 299 22.89 -3.92 34.32
N ILE A 300 23.75 -4.72 34.90
CA ILE A 300 23.62 -6.20 34.98
C ILE A 300 22.30 -6.58 35.67
N LYS A 301 21.92 -5.84 36.70
CA LYS A 301 20.71 -6.08 37.48
C LYS A 301 19.46 -5.68 36.67
N GLU A 302 19.50 -4.55 35.94
CA GLU A 302 18.43 -4.12 35.07
C GLU A 302 18.20 -5.08 33.89
N GLU A 303 19.29 -5.63 33.35
CA GLU A 303 19.23 -6.58 32.22
C GLU A 303 19.00 -8.04 32.67
N LYS A 304 18.76 -8.32 33.97
CA LYS A 304 18.64 -9.68 34.50
C LYS A 304 17.59 -10.52 33.78
N ASP A 305 16.43 -9.92 33.50
CA ASP A 305 15.28 -10.56 32.86
C ASP A 305 15.13 -10.16 31.38
N SER A 306 16.09 -9.39 30.88
CA SER A 306 16.09 -9.00 29.46
C SER A 306 16.56 -10.16 28.58
N PRO A 307 15.90 -10.41 27.42
CA PRO A 307 16.39 -11.37 26.44
C PRO A 307 17.71 -10.91 25.78
N LYS A 308 18.09 -9.66 25.96
CA LYS A 308 19.30 -9.04 25.39
C LYS A 308 20.15 -8.49 26.49
N LYS A 309 21.24 -9.16 26.80
CA LYS A 309 22.23 -8.71 27.80
C LYS A 309 23.38 -8.03 27.11
N THR A 310 23.73 -6.82 27.51
CA THR A 310 24.84 -6.05 26.94
C THR A 310 26.08 -6.00 27.82
N ILE A 311 25.93 -6.32 29.11
CA ILE A 311 27.02 -6.41 30.12
C ILE A 311 26.88 -7.72 30.86
N ARG A 312 28.01 -8.37 31.17
CA ARG A 312 28.09 -9.54 32.05
C ARG A 312 29.31 -9.50 32.94
N LYS A 313 29.30 -10.30 33.99
CA LYS A 313 30.43 -10.47 34.86
C LYS A 313 30.82 -11.95 34.88
N VAL A 314 32.03 -12.26 34.44
CA VAL A 314 32.58 -13.61 34.38
C VAL A 314 33.90 -13.64 35.16
N ASP A 315 34.04 -14.56 36.09
CA ASP A 315 35.24 -14.70 36.94
C ASP A 315 35.72 -13.37 37.58
N GLY A 316 34.75 -12.56 38.01
CA GLY A 316 34.98 -11.26 38.63
C GLY A 316 35.35 -10.13 37.69
N LYS A 317 35.44 -10.37 36.36
CA LYS A 317 35.74 -9.38 35.33
C LYS A 317 34.45 -9.00 34.61
N TYR A 318 34.34 -7.69 34.28
CA TYR A 318 33.22 -7.18 33.47
C TYR A 318 33.55 -7.32 32.01
N GLU A 319 32.59 -7.82 31.24
CA GLU A 319 32.63 -7.93 29.81
C GLU A 319 31.42 -7.19 29.21
N LYS A 320 31.64 -6.49 28.13
CA LYS A 320 30.58 -5.87 27.33
C LYS A 320 30.42 -6.59 26.01
N LEU A 321 29.18 -6.63 25.54
CA LEU A 321 28.87 -7.11 24.21
C LEU A 321 29.40 -6.12 23.21
N LEU A 322 30.33 -6.52 22.36
CA LEU A 322 30.77 -5.79 21.20
C LEU A 322 29.99 -6.30 19.99
N PHE A 323 29.17 -5.42 19.47
CA PHE A 323 28.68 -5.59 18.10
C PHE A 323 29.87 -5.23 17.19
N GLU A 324 30.49 -6.19 16.54
CA GLU A 324 31.54 -5.89 15.58
C GLU A 324 30.98 -5.01 14.45
N LYS A 325 31.44 -3.76 14.38
CA LYS A 325 31.27 -2.94 13.21
C LYS A 325 32.00 -3.62 12.06
N GLY A 326 31.28 -4.09 11.06
CA GLY A 326 31.91 -4.43 9.80
C GLY A 326 31.56 -5.77 9.15
N LYS A 327 30.83 -6.66 9.80
CA LYS A 327 30.31 -7.87 9.16
C LYS A 327 28.93 -8.19 9.69
N LYS A 328 27.97 -7.35 9.33
CA LYS A 328 26.57 -7.71 9.47
C LYS A 328 26.19 -8.50 8.23
N CYS A 329 26.17 -9.83 8.32
CA CYS A 329 25.51 -10.65 7.34
C CYS A 329 24.11 -10.96 7.85
N VAL A 330 23.11 -10.71 7.06
CA VAL A 330 21.71 -11.04 7.34
C VAL A 330 21.38 -12.32 6.60
N LYS A 331 20.63 -13.21 7.24
CA LYS A 331 20.30 -14.51 6.67
C LYS A 331 19.48 -14.47 5.39
N GLU A 332 18.69 -13.42 5.22
CA GLU A 332 17.86 -13.24 4.04
C GLU A 332 17.78 -11.77 3.69
N TYR A 333 18.11 -11.44 2.46
CA TYR A 333 17.93 -10.12 1.91
C TYR A 333 16.52 -10.04 1.30
N HIS A 334 15.65 -9.32 1.95
CA HIS A 334 14.38 -8.92 1.37
C HIS A 334 14.59 -7.64 0.58
N PRO A 335 14.40 -7.66 -0.76
CA PRO A 335 14.63 -6.48 -1.57
C PRO A 335 13.65 -5.37 -1.17
N MET A 336 14.17 -4.17 -0.96
CA MET A 336 13.37 -2.98 -0.72
C MET A 336 12.68 -2.51 -1.99
N PHE A 337 11.50 -1.92 -1.84
CA PHE A 337 10.82 -1.22 -2.93
C PHE A 337 11.34 0.20 -3.04
N THR A 338 12.07 0.51 -4.11
CA THR A 338 12.60 1.85 -4.36
C THR A 338 11.56 2.83 -4.88
N ILE A 339 10.49 2.33 -5.47
CA ILE A 339 9.42 3.17 -6.04
C ILE A 339 8.64 3.98 -4.99
N PHE A 340 8.72 3.58 -3.72
CA PHE A 340 8.05 4.26 -2.61
C PHE A 340 9.03 4.96 -1.66
N THR A 341 10.32 4.93 -1.98
CA THR A 341 11.35 5.60 -1.17
C THR A 341 11.74 6.91 -1.81
N VAL A 342 11.87 7.94 -1.00
CA VAL A 342 12.51 9.18 -1.42
C VAL A 342 14.00 8.90 -1.48
N ASN A 343 14.58 8.91 -2.67
CA ASN A 343 16.02 9.06 -2.76
C ASN A 343 16.32 10.51 -2.40
N SER A 344 16.79 10.77 -1.19
CA SER A 344 17.50 12.01 -0.94
C SER A 344 18.66 12.07 -1.96
N ASP A 345 18.74 13.16 -2.69
CA ASP A 345 19.92 13.42 -3.50
C ASP A 345 21.15 13.54 -2.58
N ALA A 346 22.34 13.62 -3.17
CA ALA A 346 23.59 13.74 -2.42
C ALA A 346 23.65 15.01 -1.54
N GLU A 347 22.66 15.88 -1.63
CA GLU A 347 22.51 17.15 -0.90
C GLU A 347 21.47 17.08 0.23
N GLY A 348 20.79 15.91 0.41
CA GLY A 348 19.84 15.70 1.50
C GLY A 348 18.46 16.35 1.31
N ASN A 349 18.09 16.70 0.06
CA ASN A 349 16.77 17.22 -0.27
C ASN A 349 15.80 16.09 -0.61
#